data_2c26289ee3db8010412f2164ff371d78
#
_entry.id   2c26289ee3db8010412f2164ff371d78
#
_cell.length_a   1.000
_cell.length_b   1.000
_cell.length_c   1.000
_cell.angle_alpha   90.00
_cell.angle_beta   90.00
_cell.angle_gamma   90.00
#
_symmetry.space_group_name_H-M   'P 1'
#
loop_
_entity.id
_entity.type
_entity.pdbx_description
1 polymer ?
#
loop_
_entity_poly.entity_id
_entity_poly.type
_entity_poly.pdbx_seq_one_letter_code
_entity_poly.pdbx_strand_id
1 'polypeptide(L)'
;INRLLSRLGIEVWKDIPEYEGLYQVSNLGNVRSFKFNKVKYLKPKNPDNFYKVLTVYKSSISKKKRNEIDKNKTSKSRTIAVWSAMAFLNFKPSGHSIVVDHIDNNKHNDCLYNLQVISHRKNLSKDKKPISGYTGVFRNNNKNQWKSQISINGNVKYLGSYKTKEAAAEAYQKELKKIL
;
A
#
# COMPACT_ATOMS: atom_id res chain seq x y z
N ILE A 1 -11.97 16.33 -0.22
CA ILE A 1 -12.98 16.39 -1.32
C ILE A 1 -12.95 15.11 -2.14
N ASN A 2 -11.85 14.68 -2.77
CA ASN A 2 -11.82 13.51 -3.70
C ASN A 2 -12.26 12.18 -3.08
N ARG A 3 -11.99 11.94 -1.79
CA ARG A 3 -12.49 10.76 -1.06
C ARG A 3 -14.01 10.80 -0.85
N LEU A 4 -14.56 11.98 -0.59
CA LEU A 4 -16.00 12.15 -0.46
C LEU A 4 -16.69 11.89 -1.80
N LEU A 5 -16.19 12.46 -2.88
CA LEU A 5 -16.70 12.22 -4.24
C LEU A 5 -16.64 10.73 -4.60
N SER A 6 -15.56 10.04 -4.23
CA SER A 6 -15.44 8.60 -4.43
C SER A 6 -16.50 7.80 -3.66
N ARG A 7 -16.86 8.19 -2.42
CA ARG A 7 -17.96 7.57 -1.67
C ARG A 7 -19.34 7.79 -2.29
N LEU A 8 -19.52 8.94 -2.91
CA LEU A 8 -20.77 9.30 -3.60
C LEU A 8 -20.86 8.70 -5.01
N GLY A 9 -19.86 7.94 -5.47
CA GLY A 9 -19.79 7.39 -6.82
C GLY A 9 -19.53 8.43 -7.91
N ILE A 10 -19.15 9.66 -7.53
CA ILE A 10 -18.80 10.73 -8.47
C ILE A 10 -17.38 10.54 -8.94
N GLU A 11 -17.19 10.26 -10.22
CA GLU A 11 -15.90 9.95 -10.80
C GLU A 11 -15.09 11.21 -11.12
N VAL A 12 -13.86 11.26 -10.59
CA VAL A 12 -12.88 12.33 -10.85
C VAL A 12 -11.59 11.70 -11.37
N TRP A 13 -11.02 12.29 -12.39
CA TRP A 13 -9.83 11.81 -13.07
C TRP A 13 -8.62 12.69 -12.77
N LYS A 14 -7.46 12.08 -12.58
CA LYS A 14 -6.15 12.73 -12.49
C LYS A 14 -5.11 12.02 -13.34
N ASP A 15 -4.17 12.79 -13.87
CA ASP A 15 -3.02 12.22 -14.56
C ASP A 15 -2.21 11.32 -13.61
N ILE A 16 -1.73 10.21 -14.16
CA ILE A 16 -0.78 9.36 -13.46
C ILE A 16 0.57 10.07 -13.45
N PRO A 17 1.18 10.35 -12.26
CA PRO A 17 2.47 10.99 -12.17
C PRO A 17 3.54 10.30 -13.01
N GLU A 18 4.40 11.06 -13.68
CA GLU A 18 5.39 10.65 -14.68
C GLU A 18 4.80 10.22 -16.05
N TYR A 19 3.48 10.21 -16.20
CA TYR A 19 2.76 9.80 -17.42
C TYR A 19 1.63 10.80 -17.78
N GLU A 20 1.84 12.06 -17.43
CA GLU A 20 0.90 13.16 -17.68
C GLU A 20 0.55 13.24 -19.17
N GLY A 21 -0.71 13.47 -19.48
CA GLY A 21 -1.23 13.50 -20.84
C GLY A 21 -1.30 12.14 -21.56
N LEU A 22 -0.73 11.08 -21.00
CA LEU A 22 -0.76 9.71 -21.57
C LEU A 22 -1.76 8.80 -20.88
N TYR A 23 -1.87 8.92 -19.55
CA TYR A 23 -2.76 8.07 -18.74
C TYR A 23 -3.37 8.84 -17.58
N GLN A 24 -4.61 8.53 -17.29
CA GLN A 24 -5.31 9.01 -16.11
C GLN A 24 -5.86 7.84 -15.29
N VAL A 25 -5.90 8.04 -13.99
CA VAL A 25 -6.58 7.15 -13.04
C VAL A 25 -7.72 7.92 -12.38
N SER A 26 -8.84 7.23 -12.09
CA SER A 26 -9.96 7.83 -11.38
C SER A 26 -9.93 7.51 -9.89
N ASN A 27 -10.66 8.32 -9.12
CA ASN A 27 -10.93 8.07 -7.70
C ASN A 27 -11.81 6.83 -7.46
N LEU A 28 -12.34 6.19 -8.50
CA LEU A 28 -13.07 4.93 -8.44
C LEU A 28 -12.22 3.72 -8.87
N GLY A 29 -10.94 3.92 -9.18
CA GLY A 29 -10.02 2.85 -9.57
C GLY A 29 -10.09 2.47 -11.05
N ASN A 30 -10.70 3.30 -11.90
CA ASN A 30 -10.67 3.13 -13.33
C ASN A 30 -9.43 3.77 -13.93
N VAL A 31 -8.96 3.29 -15.09
CA VAL A 31 -7.82 3.87 -15.81
C VAL A 31 -8.15 4.07 -17.27
N ARG A 32 -7.70 5.20 -17.82
CA ARG A 32 -7.83 5.51 -19.25
C ARG A 32 -6.50 5.98 -19.85
N SER A 33 -6.33 5.73 -21.14
CA SER A 33 -5.18 6.15 -21.95
C SER A 33 -5.62 7.14 -23.02
N PHE A 34 -4.77 8.13 -23.29
CA PHE A 34 -4.92 9.11 -24.35
C PHE A 34 -3.95 8.88 -25.52
N LYS A 35 -3.30 7.72 -25.55
CA LYS A 35 -2.36 7.39 -26.63
C LYS A 35 -3.05 7.31 -27.98
N PHE A 36 -2.31 7.74 -29.02
CA PHE A 36 -2.78 7.77 -30.42
C PHE A 36 -4.00 8.66 -30.64
N ASN A 37 -4.12 9.74 -29.87
CA ASN A 37 -5.22 10.70 -29.93
C ASN A 37 -6.60 10.05 -29.74
N LYS A 38 -6.65 8.94 -28.99
CA LYS A 38 -7.87 8.19 -28.69
C LYS A 38 -7.97 7.93 -27.20
N VAL A 39 -9.13 8.20 -26.64
CA VAL A 39 -9.44 7.82 -25.26
C VAL A 39 -9.78 6.33 -25.23
N LYS A 40 -9.04 5.57 -24.45
CA LYS A 40 -9.28 4.14 -24.26
C LYS A 40 -9.30 3.78 -22.79
N TYR A 41 -10.40 3.23 -22.30
CA TYR A 41 -10.47 2.62 -20.97
C TYR A 41 -9.67 1.33 -20.95
N LEU A 42 -8.84 1.19 -19.94
CA LEU A 42 -7.93 0.06 -19.80
C LEU A 42 -8.51 -0.95 -18.81
N LYS A 43 -8.46 -2.22 -19.18
CA LYS A 43 -8.77 -3.33 -18.28
C LYS A 43 -7.50 -3.78 -17.57
N PRO A 44 -7.39 -3.63 -16.26
CA PRO A 44 -6.26 -4.15 -15.49
C PRO A 44 -6.19 -5.67 -15.60
N LYS A 45 -4.98 -6.22 -15.55
CA LYS A 45 -4.80 -7.64 -15.33
C LYS A 45 -5.03 -7.94 -13.85
N ASN A 46 -5.56 -9.10 -13.56
CA ASN A 46 -5.72 -9.61 -12.20
C ASN A 46 -5.02 -10.98 -12.10
N PRO A 47 -3.67 -11.01 -12.19
CA PRO A 47 -2.92 -12.22 -11.98
C PRO A 47 -3.22 -12.68 -10.54
N ASP A 48 -3.34 -13.95 -10.32
CA ASP A 48 -3.49 -14.58 -9.00
C ASP A 48 -4.75 -14.19 -8.19
N ASN A 49 -5.75 -13.58 -8.81
CA ASN A 49 -6.99 -13.10 -8.16
C ASN A 49 -6.77 -12.16 -6.94
N PHE A 50 -5.60 -11.54 -6.80
CA PHE A 50 -5.29 -10.69 -5.64
C PHE A 50 -5.45 -9.20 -5.92
N TYR A 51 -4.63 -8.64 -6.81
CA TYR A 51 -4.60 -7.20 -7.08
C TYR A 51 -4.82 -6.92 -8.55
N LYS A 52 -5.53 -5.85 -8.85
CA LYS A 52 -5.61 -5.33 -10.22
C LYS A 52 -4.30 -4.62 -10.57
N VAL A 53 -3.58 -5.12 -11.54
CA VAL A 53 -2.27 -4.60 -11.99
C VAL A 53 -2.39 -3.99 -13.36
N LEU A 54 -1.79 -2.82 -13.56
CA LEU A 54 -1.68 -2.16 -14.84
C LEU A 54 -0.24 -1.77 -15.14
N THR A 55 0.19 -2.08 -16.37
CA THR A 55 1.47 -1.62 -16.92
C THR A 55 1.24 -0.42 -17.81
N VAL A 56 1.91 0.70 -17.52
CA VAL A 56 1.89 1.93 -18.31
C VAL A 56 3.23 2.13 -19.01
N TYR A 57 3.23 2.82 -20.15
CA TYR A 57 4.40 2.98 -21.02
C TYR A 57 4.59 4.47 -21.38
N LYS A 58 5.80 5.00 -21.29
CA LYS A 58 6.13 6.39 -21.66
C LYS A 58 6.01 6.67 -23.16
N SER A 59 6.22 5.66 -24.01
CA SER A 59 6.22 5.85 -25.46
C SER A 59 4.95 5.36 -26.14
N SER A 60 4.56 6.00 -27.23
CA SER A 60 3.51 5.57 -28.15
C SER A 60 3.98 4.53 -29.16
N ILE A 61 5.16 3.96 -28.99
CA ILE A 61 5.82 3.04 -29.93
C ILE A 61 5.00 1.75 -30.05
N SER A 62 4.84 1.26 -31.29
CA SER A 62 4.13 0.03 -31.60
C SER A 62 4.76 -1.20 -30.92
N LYS A 63 3.95 -2.26 -30.70
CA LYS A 63 4.40 -3.51 -30.06
C LYS A 63 5.65 -4.11 -30.70
N LYS A 64 5.82 -3.97 -32.01
CA LYS A 64 6.93 -4.51 -32.79
C LYS A 64 8.27 -3.80 -32.48
N LYS A 65 8.26 -2.47 -32.35
CA LYS A 65 9.45 -1.67 -31.99
C LYS A 65 9.81 -1.74 -30.50
N ARG A 66 8.89 -2.13 -29.61
CA ARG A 66 9.16 -2.29 -28.17
C ARG A 66 10.09 -3.44 -27.83
N ASN A 67 10.17 -4.45 -28.68
CA ASN A 67 11.05 -5.61 -28.44
C ASN A 67 12.54 -5.26 -28.66
N GLU A 68 12.82 -4.15 -29.35
CA GLU A 68 14.17 -3.67 -29.65
C GLU A 68 14.68 -2.62 -28.63
N ILE A 69 13.77 -2.06 -27.81
CA ILE A 69 14.10 -1.07 -26.80
C ILE A 69 14.00 -1.72 -25.42
N ASP A 70 14.96 -1.47 -24.55
CA ASP A 70 14.96 -1.95 -23.17
C ASP A 70 13.61 -1.67 -22.47
N LYS A 71 12.83 -2.73 -22.28
CA LYS A 71 11.48 -2.68 -21.71
C LYS A 71 11.44 -2.04 -20.32
N ASN A 72 12.53 -2.14 -19.57
CA ASN A 72 12.62 -1.66 -18.19
C ASN A 72 12.72 -0.13 -18.11
N LYS A 73 13.20 0.54 -19.16
CA LYS A 73 13.31 2.02 -19.20
C LYS A 73 12.01 2.72 -19.61
N THR A 74 11.09 2.02 -20.26
CA THR A 74 9.91 2.63 -20.88
C THR A 74 8.58 2.28 -20.23
N SER A 75 8.55 1.30 -19.34
CA SER A 75 7.30 0.85 -18.71
C SER A 75 7.43 0.68 -17.19
N LYS A 76 6.32 0.93 -16.48
CA LYS A 76 6.18 0.61 -15.06
C LYS A 76 4.88 -0.17 -14.84
N SER A 77 4.98 -1.25 -14.08
CA SER A 77 3.83 -2.05 -13.65
C SER A 77 3.57 -1.81 -12.16
N ARG A 78 2.33 -1.47 -11.81
CA ARG A 78 1.89 -1.25 -10.43
C ARG A 78 0.44 -1.66 -10.28
N THR A 79 0.00 -1.85 -9.04
CA THR A 79 -1.43 -2.03 -8.74
C THR A 79 -2.20 -0.73 -8.98
N ILE A 80 -3.51 -0.86 -9.26
CA ILE A 80 -4.39 0.31 -9.41
C ILE A 80 -4.39 1.14 -8.13
N ALA A 81 -4.43 0.50 -6.95
CA ALA A 81 -4.32 1.20 -5.67
C ALA A 81 -3.09 2.12 -5.59
N VAL A 82 -1.93 1.65 -6.05
CA VAL A 82 -0.69 2.45 -6.06
C VAL A 82 -0.79 3.60 -7.05
N TRP A 83 -1.32 3.40 -8.28
CA TRP A 83 -1.54 4.49 -9.24
C TRP A 83 -2.50 5.54 -8.69
N SER A 84 -3.61 5.12 -8.06
CA SER A 84 -4.56 6.03 -7.41
C SER A 84 -3.94 6.80 -6.25
N ALA A 85 -3.14 6.13 -5.41
CA ALA A 85 -2.46 6.80 -4.29
C ALA A 85 -1.41 7.81 -4.77
N MET A 86 -0.67 7.51 -5.84
CA MET A 86 0.26 8.47 -6.45
C MET A 86 -0.46 9.71 -6.95
N ALA A 87 -1.59 9.56 -7.66
CA ALA A 87 -2.32 10.66 -8.26
C ALA A 87 -3.12 11.50 -7.25
N PHE A 88 -3.69 10.88 -6.20
CA PHE A 88 -4.64 11.53 -5.31
C PHE A 88 -4.12 11.76 -3.88
N LEU A 89 -3.15 10.96 -3.41
CA LEU A 89 -2.63 11.01 -2.03
C LEU A 89 -1.16 11.45 -1.97
N ASN A 90 -0.59 11.91 -3.09
CA ASN A 90 0.82 12.29 -3.21
C ASN A 90 1.79 11.20 -2.75
N PHE A 91 1.39 9.94 -2.88
CA PHE A 91 2.23 8.80 -2.51
C PHE A 91 3.41 8.68 -3.47
N LYS A 92 4.61 8.63 -2.92
CA LYS A 92 5.84 8.35 -3.67
C LYS A 92 6.34 6.96 -3.26
N PRO A 93 6.31 5.97 -4.16
CA PRO A 93 6.84 4.64 -3.85
C PRO A 93 8.34 4.71 -3.53
N SER A 94 8.70 4.42 -2.28
CA SER A 94 10.08 4.47 -1.76
C SER A 94 10.36 3.23 -0.91
N GLY A 95 10.66 2.09 -1.56
CA GLY A 95 10.92 0.84 -0.85
C GLY A 95 9.67 0.28 -0.13
N HIS A 96 9.88 -0.34 1.04
CA HIS A 96 8.83 -1.06 1.78
C HIS A 96 8.39 -0.39 3.09
N SER A 97 8.94 0.78 3.44
CA SER A 97 8.65 1.44 4.72
C SER A 97 7.23 2.00 4.79
N ILE A 98 6.73 2.52 3.66
CA ILE A 98 5.37 3.07 3.52
C ILE A 98 4.68 2.32 2.39
N VAL A 99 3.43 1.93 2.60
CA VAL A 99 2.63 1.13 1.66
C VAL A 99 1.24 1.71 1.47
N VAL A 100 0.62 1.36 0.35
CA VAL A 100 -0.81 1.59 0.11
C VAL A 100 -1.58 0.38 0.61
N ASP A 101 -2.57 0.63 1.45
CA ASP A 101 -3.40 -0.39 2.08
C ASP A 101 -4.88 -0.17 1.76
N HIS A 102 -5.63 -1.27 1.65
CA HIS A 102 -7.08 -1.28 1.50
C HIS A 102 -7.73 -1.32 2.88
N ILE A 103 -8.49 -0.27 3.24
CA ILE A 103 -9.07 -0.10 4.59
C ILE A 103 -10.00 -1.27 4.96
N ASP A 104 -10.78 -1.76 4.01
CA ASP A 104 -11.73 -2.88 4.17
C ASP A 104 -11.10 -4.27 3.94
N ASN A 105 -9.77 -4.34 3.68
CA ASN A 105 -9.03 -5.55 3.30
C ASN A 105 -9.46 -6.19 1.95
N ASN A 106 -10.40 -5.59 1.24
CA ASN A 106 -10.79 -6.03 -0.09
C ASN A 106 -9.83 -5.46 -1.14
N LYS A 107 -8.91 -6.29 -1.60
CA LYS A 107 -7.86 -5.95 -2.58
C LYS A 107 -8.40 -5.61 -3.98
N HIS A 108 -9.68 -5.80 -4.23
CA HIS A 108 -10.36 -5.44 -5.48
C HIS A 108 -11.08 -4.09 -5.40
N ASN A 109 -11.23 -3.51 -4.19
CA ASN A 109 -11.87 -2.22 -3.98
C ASN A 109 -10.84 -1.09 -4.03
N ASP A 110 -10.43 -0.70 -5.23
CA ASP A 110 -9.45 0.36 -5.48
C ASP A 110 -10.04 1.78 -5.42
N CYS A 111 -11.27 1.93 -4.91
CA CYS A 111 -11.87 3.24 -4.70
C CYS A 111 -11.07 4.07 -3.68
N LEU A 112 -10.84 5.34 -3.98
CA LEU A 112 -9.96 6.21 -3.19
C LEU A 112 -10.37 6.32 -1.71
N TYR A 113 -11.68 6.25 -1.40
CA TYR A 113 -12.16 6.28 -0.01
C TYR A 113 -11.69 5.06 0.79
N ASN A 114 -11.41 3.96 0.10
CA ASN A 114 -10.94 2.71 0.69
C ASN A 114 -9.41 2.59 0.75
N LEU A 115 -8.67 3.54 0.17
CA LEU A 115 -7.21 3.50 0.14
C LEU A 115 -6.61 4.40 1.22
N GLN A 116 -5.56 3.90 1.88
CA GLN A 116 -4.75 4.68 2.81
C GLN A 116 -3.26 4.44 2.60
N VAL A 117 -2.46 5.46 2.93
CA VAL A 117 -0.99 5.37 2.92
C VAL A 117 -0.54 5.25 4.36
N ILE A 118 0.07 4.14 4.72
CA ILE A 118 0.47 3.82 6.09
C ILE A 118 1.85 3.17 6.13
N SER A 119 2.48 3.15 7.30
CA SER A 119 3.72 2.40 7.47
C SER A 119 3.48 0.89 7.30
N HIS A 120 4.47 0.21 6.73
CA HIS A 120 4.41 -1.25 6.57
C HIS A 120 4.18 -1.96 7.92
N ARG A 121 4.78 -1.45 9.00
CA ARG A 121 4.55 -1.93 10.36
C ARG A 121 3.07 -1.84 10.77
N LYS A 122 2.41 -0.69 10.54
CA LYS A 122 0.99 -0.50 10.84
C LYS A 122 0.13 -1.44 10.01
N ASN A 123 0.47 -1.62 8.73
CA ASN A 123 -0.22 -2.55 7.86
C ASN A 123 -0.12 -4.01 8.35
N LEU A 124 1.07 -4.46 8.75
CA LEU A 124 1.27 -5.81 9.29
C LEU A 124 0.52 -6.07 10.61
N SER A 125 0.23 -5.04 11.39
CA SER A 125 -0.47 -5.14 12.68
C SER A 125 -1.97 -4.86 12.60
N LYS A 126 -2.47 -4.39 11.45
CA LYS A 126 -3.81 -3.84 11.27
C LYS A 126 -4.93 -4.73 11.81
N ASP A 127 -4.90 -6.02 11.51
CA ASP A 127 -5.97 -6.95 11.88
C ASP A 127 -5.51 -8.03 12.88
N LYS A 128 -4.31 -7.88 13.39
CA LYS A 128 -3.78 -8.81 14.38
C LYS A 128 -4.28 -8.44 15.75
N LYS A 129 -5.17 -9.26 16.30
CA LYS A 129 -5.48 -9.25 17.71
C LYS A 129 -4.48 -10.18 18.41
N PRO A 130 -3.40 -9.66 19.05
CA PRO A 130 -2.48 -10.51 19.80
C PRO A 130 -3.24 -11.20 20.93
N ILE A 131 -2.89 -12.45 21.25
CA ILE A 131 -3.50 -13.23 22.36
C ILE A 131 -3.40 -12.46 23.67
N SER A 132 -2.33 -11.70 23.87
CA SER A 132 -2.16 -10.81 25.04
C SER A 132 -3.07 -9.57 25.02
N GLY A 133 -3.66 -9.22 23.87
CA GLY A 133 -4.34 -7.93 23.63
C GLY A 133 -3.38 -6.78 23.29
N TYR A 134 -2.06 -6.98 23.36
CA TYR A 134 -1.03 -5.94 23.16
C TYR A 134 0.01 -6.35 22.10
N THR A 135 0.33 -5.43 21.18
CA THR A 135 1.38 -5.66 20.17
C THR A 135 2.73 -5.86 20.82
N GLY A 136 3.49 -6.86 20.35
CA GLY A 136 4.85 -7.13 20.84
C GLY A 136 4.92 -7.80 22.23
N VAL A 137 3.76 -8.20 22.78
CA VAL A 137 3.65 -8.85 24.08
C VAL A 137 3.23 -10.32 23.91
N PHE A 138 4.00 -11.24 24.49
CA PHE A 138 3.82 -12.68 24.35
C PHE A 138 3.87 -13.36 25.73
N ARG A 139 3.07 -14.40 25.94
CA ARG A 139 3.16 -15.19 27.16
C ARG A 139 4.42 -16.04 27.16
N ASN A 140 5.16 -16.02 28.27
CA ASN A 140 6.24 -16.95 28.53
C ASN A 140 5.70 -18.11 29.34
N ASN A 141 5.33 -19.20 28.67
CA ASN A 141 4.67 -20.35 29.31
C ASN A 141 5.51 -21.01 30.41
N ASN A 142 6.85 -20.97 30.29
CA ASN A 142 7.75 -21.63 31.25
C ASN A 142 7.94 -20.83 32.57
N LYS A 143 7.57 -19.54 32.62
CA LYS A 143 7.84 -18.66 33.77
C LYS A 143 6.62 -17.91 34.27
N ASN A 144 5.43 -18.21 33.79
CA ASN A 144 4.20 -17.48 34.08
C ASN A 144 4.34 -15.94 34.01
N GLN A 145 5.13 -15.47 33.02
CA GLN A 145 5.48 -14.07 32.79
C GLN A 145 5.11 -13.65 31.37
N TRP A 146 5.15 -12.35 31.12
CA TRP A 146 4.91 -11.75 29.83
C TRP A 146 6.21 -11.20 29.26
N LYS A 147 6.58 -11.62 28.06
CA LYS A 147 7.74 -11.09 27.32
C LYS A 147 7.31 -9.91 26.47
N SER A 148 8.14 -8.86 26.45
CA SER A 148 8.00 -7.74 25.52
C SER A 148 9.17 -7.75 24.53
N GLN A 149 8.86 -7.57 23.24
CA GLN A 149 9.86 -7.46 22.18
C GLN A 149 9.36 -6.56 21.04
N ILE A 150 10.29 -5.89 20.36
CA ILE A 150 10.01 -5.03 19.23
C ILE A 150 10.92 -5.38 18.06
N SER A 151 10.39 -5.35 16.84
CA SER A 151 11.20 -5.51 15.63
C SER A 151 11.56 -4.13 15.07
N ILE A 152 12.85 -3.87 14.84
CA ILE A 152 13.39 -2.63 14.29
C ILE A 152 14.28 -3.02 13.11
N ASN A 153 13.95 -2.55 11.90
CA ASN A 153 14.74 -2.86 10.68
C ASN A 153 15.00 -4.36 10.45
N GLY A 154 13.99 -5.20 10.75
CA GLY A 154 14.09 -6.65 10.62
C GLY A 154 14.73 -7.37 11.84
N ASN A 155 15.39 -6.65 12.74
CA ASN A 155 16.00 -7.21 13.95
C ASN A 155 15.02 -7.16 15.12
N VAL A 156 14.93 -8.26 15.87
CA VAL A 156 14.08 -8.35 17.06
C VAL A 156 14.88 -7.91 18.28
N LYS A 157 14.44 -6.84 18.95
CA LYS A 157 14.96 -6.38 20.22
C LYS A 157 14.08 -6.88 21.36
N TYR A 158 14.64 -7.63 22.28
CA TYR A 158 13.98 -8.04 23.51
C TYR A 158 13.98 -6.88 24.53
N LEU A 159 12.82 -6.61 25.15
CA LEU A 159 12.61 -5.48 26.05
C LEU A 159 12.47 -5.91 27.52
N GLY A 160 12.33 -7.21 27.78
CA GLY A 160 12.24 -7.76 29.12
C GLY A 160 11.09 -8.74 29.34
N SER A 161 11.08 -9.35 30.53
CA SER A 161 9.98 -10.16 31.06
C SER A 161 9.33 -9.46 32.24
N TYR A 162 7.98 -9.49 32.29
CA TYR A 162 7.15 -8.74 33.24
C TYR A 162 6.12 -9.67 33.87
N LYS A 163 5.70 -9.35 35.08
CA LYS A 163 4.67 -10.12 35.81
C LYS A 163 3.28 -9.93 35.17
N THR A 164 3.01 -8.76 34.59
CA THR A 164 1.74 -8.43 33.96
C THR A 164 1.91 -8.12 32.48
N LYS A 165 0.86 -8.31 31.68
CA LYS A 165 0.84 -7.97 30.26
C LYS A 165 0.84 -6.47 30.02
N GLU A 166 0.29 -5.70 30.96
CA GLU A 166 0.25 -4.24 30.92
C GLU A 166 1.66 -3.66 31.07
N ALA A 167 2.45 -4.12 32.06
CA ALA A 167 3.84 -3.69 32.21
C ALA A 167 4.71 -4.04 31.00
N ALA A 168 4.48 -5.22 30.39
CA ALA A 168 5.13 -5.59 29.14
C ALA A 168 4.73 -4.68 27.98
N ALA A 169 3.46 -4.25 27.93
CA ALA A 169 2.96 -3.33 26.91
C ALA A 169 3.55 -1.90 27.07
N GLU A 170 3.66 -1.42 28.30
CA GLU A 170 4.30 -0.13 28.59
C GLU A 170 5.76 -0.10 28.11
N ALA A 171 6.51 -1.16 28.35
CA ALA A 171 7.90 -1.28 27.86
C ALA A 171 7.94 -1.24 26.32
N TYR A 172 6.99 -1.89 25.64
CA TYR A 172 6.88 -1.81 24.20
C TYR A 172 6.58 -0.37 23.72
N GLN A 173 5.61 0.31 24.35
CA GLN A 173 5.24 1.67 23.97
C GLN A 173 6.36 2.67 24.22
N LYS A 174 7.11 2.51 25.35
CA LYS A 174 8.27 3.35 25.66
C LYS A 174 9.36 3.20 24.59
N GLU A 175 9.63 1.99 24.13
CA GLU A 175 10.62 1.77 23.07
C GLU A 175 10.12 2.23 21.71
N LEU A 176 8.84 2.05 21.40
CA LEU A 176 8.25 2.50 20.16
C LEU A 176 8.33 4.03 19.98
N LYS A 177 8.13 4.79 21.07
CA LYS A 177 8.24 6.27 21.06
C LYS A 177 9.66 6.77 20.75
N LYS A 178 10.71 5.95 20.94
CA LYS A 178 12.08 6.34 20.61
C LYS A 178 12.43 6.16 19.13
N ILE A 179 11.58 5.44 18.39
CA ILE A 179 11.83 5.07 16.99
C ILE A 179 10.89 5.81 16.02
N LEU A 180 9.89 6.50 16.54
CA LEU A 180 8.98 7.37 15.79
C LEU A 180 9.45 8.81 15.81
#